data_28131fd49800e6f527a6883b0e187d7a
#
_entry.id   28131fd49800e6f527a6883b0e187d7a
#
_cell.length_a   1.000
_cell.length_b   1.000
_cell.length_c   1.000
_cell.angle_alpha   90.00
_cell.angle_beta   90.00
_cell.angle_gamma   90.00
#
_symmetry.space_group_name_H-M   'P 1'
#
loop_
_entity.id
_entity.type
_entity.pdbx_description
1 polymer ?
#
loop_
_entity_poly.entity_id
_entity_poly.type
_entity_poly.pdbx_seq_one_letter_code
_entity_poly.pdbx_strand_id
1 'polypeptide(L)'
;MGKYELLEKDVYSVFSSNEWKAENIKTFPTNFVVMNTTNDEFIRVSVIPSGKPINRYSLAGILIIDIFIAAGSGTRRAMVIADTLDRYLVDQSKKTGTGTTQFGISSLVHNGPDKALPVIHKSTYTIDFNFYGSST
;
A
#
# COMPACT_ATOMS: atom_id res chain seq x y z
N MET A 1 -22.38 -4.28 -1.68
CA MET A 1 -20.92 -4.44 -1.84
C MET A 1 -20.42 -5.66 -1.12
N GLY A 2 -19.62 -6.46 -1.81
CA GLY A 2 -18.99 -7.61 -1.17
C GLY A 2 -17.76 -7.23 -0.36
N LYS A 3 -17.22 -8.19 0.40
CA LYS A 3 -16.08 -7.96 1.29
C LYS A 3 -14.82 -7.53 0.55
N TYR A 4 -14.57 -8.05 -0.65
CA TYR A 4 -13.38 -7.67 -1.42
C TYR A 4 -13.46 -6.22 -1.89
N GLU A 5 -14.62 -5.81 -2.35
CA GLU A 5 -14.83 -4.43 -2.81
C GLU A 5 -14.74 -3.44 -1.65
N LEU A 6 -15.31 -3.78 -0.49
CA LEU A 6 -15.23 -2.96 0.71
C LEU A 6 -13.80 -2.84 1.22
N LEU A 7 -13.04 -3.94 1.22
CA LEU A 7 -11.63 -3.92 1.59
C LEU A 7 -10.84 -2.98 0.70
N GLU A 8 -10.98 -3.11 -0.61
CA GLU A 8 -10.27 -2.27 -1.57
C GLU A 8 -10.62 -0.79 -1.36
N LYS A 9 -11.91 -0.51 -1.13
CA LYS A 9 -12.37 0.85 -0.88
C LYS A 9 -11.76 1.44 0.38
N ASP A 10 -11.66 0.65 1.45
CA ASP A 10 -11.02 1.08 2.69
C ASP A 10 -9.54 1.41 2.48
N VAL A 11 -8.82 0.52 1.79
CA VAL A 11 -7.39 0.71 1.52
C VAL A 11 -7.17 1.97 0.69
N TYR A 12 -7.87 2.12 -0.41
CA TYR A 12 -7.65 3.26 -1.29
C TYR A 12 -8.21 4.57 -0.74
N SER A 13 -9.07 4.53 0.30
CA SER A 13 -9.49 5.74 0.99
C SER A 13 -8.32 6.46 1.65
N VAL A 14 -7.31 5.72 2.09
CA VAL A 14 -6.09 6.31 2.65
C VAL A 14 -5.38 7.17 1.60
N PHE A 15 -5.21 6.60 0.40
CA PHE A 15 -4.42 7.23 -0.67
C PHE A 15 -5.21 8.29 -1.45
N SER A 16 -6.51 8.33 -1.28
CA SER A 16 -7.34 9.39 -1.88
C SER A 16 -7.63 10.52 -0.90
N SER A 17 -7.17 10.43 0.33
CA SER A 17 -7.36 11.50 1.32
C SER A 17 -6.56 12.75 0.96
N ASN A 18 -7.04 13.91 1.40
CA ASN A 18 -6.36 15.17 1.17
C ASN A 18 -5.00 15.22 1.86
N GLU A 19 -4.90 14.60 3.02
CA GLU A 19 -3.66 14.52 3.79
C GLU A 19 -2.59 13.76 3.00
N TRP A 20 -2.95 12.61 2.41
CA TRP A 20 -2.01 11.85 1.61
C TRP A 20 -1.60 12.59 0.35
N LYS A 21 -2.55 13.24 -0.31
CA LYS A 21 -2.26 14.03 -1.53
C LYS A 21 -1.28 15.16 -1.23
N ALA A 22 -1.32 15.73 -0.04
CA ALA A 22 -0.39 16.78 0.37
C ALA A 22 1.04 16.28 0.53
N GLU A 23 1.26 14.98 0.67
CA GLU A 23 2.60 14.39 0.74
C GLU A 23 3.32 14.37 -0.62
N ASN A 24 2.58 14.58 -1.71
CA ASN A 24 3.13 14.63 -3.08
C ASN A 24 3.87 13.35 -3.50
N ILE A 25 3.39 12.20 -3.04
CA ILE A 25 3.92 10.90 -3.45
C ILE A 25 3.00 10.31 -4.52
N LYS A 26 3.53 10.09 -5.72
CA LYS A 26 2.76 9.49 -6.82
C LYS A 26 2.37 8.07 -6.44
N THR A 27 1.08 7.77 -6.48
CA THR A 27 0.53 6.51 -5.99
C THR A 27 -0.30 5.84 -7.09
N PHE A 28 0.02 4.59 -7.40
CA PHE A 28 -0.66 3.83 -8.44
C PHE A 28 -1.12 2.47 -7.92
N PRO A 29 -2.29 1.97 -8.35
CA PRO A 29 -2.69 0.60 -8.07
C PRO A 29 -1.89 -0.40 -8.91
N THR A 30 -1.91 -1.68 -8.50
CA THR A 30 -1.10 -2.74 -9.11
C THR A 30 -1.31 -2.88 -10.61
N ASN A 31 -2.56 -2.82 -11.06
CA ASN A 31 -2.89 -3.05 -12.46
C ASN A 31 -2.76 -1.79 -13.32
N PHE A 32 -2.25 -0.71 -12.76
CA PHE A 32 -2.04 0.53 -13.49
C PHE A 32 -0.68 0.49 -14.19
N VAL A 33 -0.65 0.75 -15.49
CA VAL A 33 0.60 0.82 -16.24
C VAL A 33 1.15 2.24 -16.12
N VAL A 34 2.31 2.36 -15.49
CA VAL A 34 2.97 3.65 -15.33
C VAL A 34 3.74 3.96 -16.60
N MET A 35 3.30 4.99 -17.32
CA MET A 35 3.99 5.48 -18.50
C MET A 35 4.87 6.67 -18.08
N ASN A 36 6.02 6.85 -18.73
CA ASN A 36 6.97 7.93 -18.41
C ASN A 36 7.54 7.85 -16.99
N THR A 37 8.19 6.72 -16.70
CA THR A 37 8.79 6.48 -15.41
C THR A 37 10.21 7.00 -15.27
N THR A 38 10.66 7.84 -16.17
CA THR A 38 12.04 8.33 -16.18
C THR A 38 12.32 9.18 -14.94
N ASN A 39 13.07 8.63 -14.00
CA ASN A 39 13.62 9.29 -12.83
C ASN A 39 12.66 9.84 -11.79
N ASP A 40 11.35 9.60 -11.95
CA ASP A 40 10.36 10.03 -10.95
C ASP A 40 10.13 8.94 -9.92
N GLU A 41 10.05 9.36 -8.67
CA GLU A 41 9.68 8.42 -7.62
C GLU A 41 8.17 8.18 -7.61
N PHE A 42 7.77 6.96 -7.29
CA PHE A 42 6.36 6.62 -7.15
C PHE A 42 6.22 5.36 -6.29
N ILE A 43 5.01 5.10 -5.84
CA ILE A 43 4.69 3.86 -5.15
C ILE A 43 3.59 3.12 -5.89
N ARG A 44 3.61 1.80 -5.78
CA ARG A 44 2.58 0.92 -6.33
C ARG A 44 1.96 0.12 -5.20
N VAL A 45 0.64 0.21 -5.07
CA VAL A 45 -0.10 -0.41 -3.99
C VAL A 45 -0.78 -1.68 -4.48
N SER A 46 -0.50 -2.80 -3.81
CA SER A 46 -1.08 -4.10 -4.13
C SER A 46 -1.78 -4.66 -2.91
N VAL A 47 -3.07 -4.98 -3.03
CA VAL A 47 -3.86 -5.60 -1.97
C VAL A 47 -3.90 -7.10 -2.23
N ILE A 48 -3.35 -7.90 -1.31
CA ILE A 48 -3.28 -9.34 -1.47
C ILE A 48 -4.03 -10.02 -0.33
N PRO A 49 -5.30 -10.39 -0.57
CA PRO A 49 -6.04 -11.19 0.41
C PRO A 49 -5.37 -12.55 0.56
N SER A 50 -5.11 -12.94 1.80
CA SER A 50 -4.46 -14.21 2.10
C SER A 50 -4.85 -14.62 3.52
N GLY A 51 -4.39 -15.79 3.91
CA GLY A 51 -4.69 -16.28 5.24
C GLY A 51 -6.11 -16.80 5.38
N LYS A 52 -6.45 -17.26 6.58
CA LYS A 52 -7.72 -17.90 6.86
C LYS A 52 -8.65 -16.89 7.54
N PRO A 53 -9.75 -16.49 6.91
CA PRO A 53 -10.66 -15.53 7.51
C PRO A 53 -11.42 -16.13 8.69
N ILE A 54 -11.86 -15.27 9.60
CA ILE A 54 -12.64 -15.68 10.78
C ILE A 54 -14.02 -16.17 10.36
N ASN A 55 -14.63 -15.53 9.38
CA ASN A 55 -15.95 -15.91 8.87
C ASN A 55 -16.06 -15.49 7.41
N ARG A 56 -17.22 -15.81 6.79
CA ARG A 56 -17.45 -15.55 5.36
C ARG A 56 -17.47 -14.06 4.97
N TYR A 57 -17.59 -13.16 5.92
CA TYR A 57 -17.65 -11.72 5.67
C TYR A 57 -16.31 -11.03 5.93
N SER A 58 -15.31 -11.75 6.39
CA SER A 58 -14.02 -11.22 6.80
C SER A 58 -12.92 -11.63 5.85
N LEU A 59 -11.84 -10.86 5.85
CA LEU A 59 -10.63 -11.13 5.06
C LEU A 59 -9.41 -10.84 5.91
N ALA A 60 -8.35 -11.58 5.65
CA ALA A 60 -7.02 -11.26 6.17
C ALA A 60 -6.05 -11.21 4.99
N GLY A 61 -4.95 -10.51 5.11
CA GLY A 61 -3.97 -10.47 4.05
C GLY A 61 -2.85 -9.49 4.30
N ILE A 62 -2.18 -9.13 3.21
CA ILE A 62 -1.02 -8.25 3.22
C ILE A 62 -1.24 -7.15 2.19
N LEU A 63 -0.91 -5.93 2.57
CA LEU A 63 -0.78 -4.81 1.65
C LEU A 63 0.70 -4.71 1.28
N ILE A 64 1.01 -4.82 0.00
CA ILE A 64 2.37 -4.68 -0.51
C ILE A 64 2.47 -3.36 -1.24
N ILE A 65 3.41 -2.53 -0.82
CA ILE A 65 3.65 -1.24 -1.45
C ILE A 65 5.08 -1.23 -1.95
N ASP A 66 5.24 -1.28 -3.28
CA ASP A 66 6.55 -1.14 -3.90
C ASP A 66 6.88 0.34 -4.00
N ILE A 67 8.06 0.71 -3.48
CA ILE A 67 8.56 2.07 -3.49
C ILE A 67 9.67 2.16 -4.52
N PHE A 68 9.47 3.00 -5.52
CA PHE A 68 10.42 3.19 -6.62
C PHE A 68 11.06 4.57 -6.48
N ILE A 69 12.39 4.61 -6.43
CA ILE A 69 13.16 5.84 -6.33
C ILE A 69 14.25 5.87 -7.41
N ALA A 70 14.70 7.05 -7.77
CA ALA A 70 15.75 7.20 -8.76
C ALA A 70 17.07 6.57 -8.27
N ALA A 71 17.79 5.90 -9.16
CA ALA A 71 19.09 5.33 -8.85
C ALA A 71 20.05 6.46 -8.44
N GLY A 72 20.89 6.18 -7.44
CA GLY A 72 21.83 7.17 -6.91
C GLY A 72 21.27 8.04 -5.79
N SER A 73 19.98 7.97 -5.50
CA SER A 73 19.37 8.72 -4.39
C SER A 73 19.64 8.07 -3.02
N GLY A 74 20.19 6.85 -3.01
CA GLY A 74 20.38 6.08 -1.80
C GLY A 74 19.06 5.56 -1.23
N THR A 75 19.15 4.90 -0.08
CA THR A 75 17.96 4.29 0.55
C THR A 75 17.19 5.26 1.45
N ARG A 76 17.75 6.43 1.70
CA ARG A 76 17.12 7.39 2.63
C ARG A 76 15.73 7.82 2.17
N ARG A 77 15.56 8.11 0.88
CA ARG A 77 14.26 8.55 0.37
C ARG A 77 13.21 7.44 0.51
N ALA A 78 13.60 6.18 0.26
CA ALA A 78 12.71 5.04 0.46
C ALA A 78 12.29 4.92 1.92
N MET A 79 13.21 5.14 2.85
CA MET A 79 12.90 5.11 4.28
C MET A 79 11.97 6.25 4.70
N VAL A 80 12.15 7.45 4.12
CA VAL A 80 11.27 8.58 4.39
C VAL A 80 9.85 8.27 3.91
N ILE A 81 9.72 7.68 2.72
CA ILE A 81 8.41 7.28 2.21
C ILE A 81 7.79 6.20 3.10
N ALA A 82 8.59 5.21 3.54
CA ALA A 82 8.12 4.17 4.44
C ALA A 82 7.64 4.74 5.77
N ASP A 83 8.37 5.69 6.35
CA ASP A 83 7.96 6.36 7.58
C ASP A 83 6.66 7.15 7.38
N THR A 84 6.51 7.76 6.22
CA THR A 84 5.27 8.46 5.86
C THR A 84 4.10 7.48 5.78
N LEU A 85 4.31 6.33 5.13
CA LEU A 85 3.29 5.27 5.06
C LEU A 85 2.91 4.78 6.46
N ASP A 86 3.87 4.62 7.35
CA ASP A 86 3.60 4.19 8.72
C ASP A 86 2.65 5.14 9.44
N ARG A 87 2.79 6.45 9.24
CA ARG A 87 1.90 7.43 9.88
C ARG A 87 0.44 7.27 9.45
N TYR A 88 0.20 6.79 8.24
CA TYR A 88 -1.14 6.63 7.69
C TYR A 88 -1.72 5.23 7.89
N LEU A 89 -0.87 4.23 8.07
CA LEU A 89 -1.30 2.83 8.05
C LEU A 89 -1.11 2.09 9.37
N VAL A 90 0.06 2.20 10.01
CA VAL A 90 0.36 1.38 11.19
C VAL A 90 -0.62 1.66 12.32
N ASP A 91 -1.24 0.59 12.83
CA ASP A 91 -2.23 0.62 13.91
C ASP A 91 -3.48 1.45 13.58
N GLN A 92 -3.74 1.71 12.31
CA GLN A 92 -4.90 2.49 11.88
C GLN A 92 -6.06 1.57 11.49
N SER A 93 -7.27 2.08 11.69
CA SER A 93 -8.50 1.42 11.25
C SER A 93 -9.22 2.32 10.27
N LYS A 94 -9.74 1.74 9.18
CA LYS A 94 -10.49 2.47 8.16
C LYS A 94 -11.85 1.83 7.96
N LYS A 95 -12.85 2.68 7.85
CA LYS A 95 -14.24 2.25 7.64
C LYS A 95 -14.91 3.18 6.64
N THR A 96 -15.14 2.68 5.43
CA THR A 96 -15.87 3.43 4.40
C THR A 96 -17.24 2.85 4.11
N GLY A 97 -17.52 1.66 4.62
CA GLY A 97 -18.78 0.98 4.44
C GLY A 97 -19.20 0.26 5.72
N THR A 98 -19.79 -0.92 5.59
CA THR A 98 -20.29 -1.69 6.74
C THR A 98 -19.23 -2.45 7.49
N GLY A 99 -18.05 -2.64 6.88
CA GLY A 99 -16.94 -3.34 7.53
C GLY A 99 -15.84 -2.38 7.95
N THR A 100 -14.84 -2.92 8.62
CA THR A 100 -13.67 -2.15 9.09
C THR A 100 -12.39 -2.87 8.70
N THR A 101 -11.46 -2.14 8.11
CA THR A 101 -10.12 -2.65 7.82
C THR A 101 -9.14 -2.14 8.89
N GLN A 102 -8.45 -3.07 9.54
CA GLN A 102 -7.47 -2.75 10.56
C GLN A 102 -6.09 -3.16 10.08
N PHE A 103 -5.15 -2.23 10.12
CA PHE A 103 -3.77 -2.47 9.71
C PHE A 103 -2.90 -2.80 10.92
N GLY A 104 -1.90 -3.64 10.71
CA GLY A 104 -0.99 -4.05 11.75
C GLY A 104 0.35 -3.31 11.70
N ILE A 105 1.43 -4.07 11.69
CA ILE A 105 2.80 -3.57 11.75
C ILE A 105 3.46 -3.74 10.39
N SER A 106 4.29 -2.78 10.01
CA SER A 106 4.96 -2.79 8.71
C SER A 106 6.37 -3.39 8.76
N SER A 107 6.86 -3.75 7.58
CA SER A 107 8.27 -4.09 7.37
C SER A 107 8.73 -3.53 6.02
N LEU A 108 10.04 -3.30 5.90
CA LEU A 108 10.62 -2.72 4.69
C LEU A 108 11.84 -3.54 4.27
N VAL A 109 11.92 -3.85 2.97
CA VAL A 109 13.06 -4.55 2.38
C VAL A 109 13.53 -3.77 1.16
N HIS A 110 14.83 -3.53 1.08
CA HIS A 110 15.44 -2.89 -0.10
C HIS A 110 15.84 -3.96 -1.10
N ASN A 111 15.27 -3.90 -2.31
CA ASN A 111 15.47 -4.91 -3.34
C ASN A 111 16.56 -4.53 -4.35
N GLY A 112 17.04 -3.28 -4.32
CA GLY A 112 18.05 -2.80 -5.26
C GLY A 112 17.46 -2.38 -6.60
N PRO A 113 18.26 -2.45 -7.70
CA PRO A 113 17.78 -2.01 -9.01
C PRO A 113 16.56 -2.81 -9.47
N ASP A 114 15.59 -2.13 -10.07
CA ASP A 114 14.44 -2.80 -10.68
C ASP A 114 14.89 -3.50 -11.95
N LYS A 115 14.46 -4.76 -12.14
CA LYS A 115 14.88 -5.57 -13.29
C LYS A 115 14.40 -4.99 -14.61
N ALA A 116 13.22 -4.40 -14.62
CA ALA A 116 12.64 -3.82 -15.83
C ALA A 116 13.22 -2.43 -16.13
N LEU A 117 13.56 -1.67 -15.07
CA LEU A 117 14.07 -0.31 -15.18
C LEU A 117 15.28 -0.14 -14.24
N PRO A 118 16.50 -0.51 -14.67
CA PRO A 118 17.67 -0.50 -13.78
C PRO A 118 18.06 0.87 -13.24
N VAL A 119 17.56 1.96 -13.84
CA VAL A 119 17.78 3.32 -13.35
C VAL A 119 16.91 3.66 -12.12
N ILE A 120 16.02 2.76 -11.76
CA ILE A 120 15.12 2.91 -10.61
C ILE A 120 15.44 1.80 -9.60
N HIS A 121 15.56 2.18 -8.34
CA HIS A 121 15.71 1.22 -7.25
C HIS A 121 14.37 0.96 -6.60
N LYS A 122 14.11 -0.29 -6.26
CA LYS A 122 12.87 -0.73 -5.66
C LYS A 122 13.08 -1.12 -4.21
N SER A 123 12.18 -0.70 -3.35
CA SER A 123 12.06 -1.17 -1.98
C SER A 123 10.62 -1.66 -1.78
N THR A 124 10.45 -2.69 -0.96
CA THR A 124 9.13 -3.27 -0.73
C THR A 124 8.71 -3.04 0.72
N TYR A 125 7.60 -2.33 0.88
CA TYR A 125 6.94 -2.08 2.16
C TYR A 125 5.76 -3.03 2.26
N THR A 126 5.67 -3.77 3.37
CA THR A 126 4.56 -4.68 3.61
C THR A 126 3.91 -4.38 4.94
N ILE A 127 2.59 -4.50 4.98
CA ILE A 127 1.83 -4.36 6.22
C ILE A 127 0.66 -5.32 6.17
N ASP A 128 0.45 -6.06 7.24
CA ASP A 128 -0.67 -6.97 7.33
C ASP A 128 -1.95 -6.22 7.67
N PHE A 129 -3.08 -6.80 7.28
CA PHE A 129 -4.39 -6.24 7.58
C PHE A 129 -5.40 -7.33 7.90
N ASN A 130 -6.46 -6.92 8.59
CA ASN A 130 -7.65 -7.72 8.76
C ASN A 130 -8.86 -6.86 8.41
N PHE A 131 -9.75 -7.42 7.60
CA PHE A 131 -11.03 -6.79 7.30
C PHE A 131 -12.13 -7.55 8.04
N TYR A 132 -12.90 -6.84 8.85
CA TYR A 132 -13.99 -7.38 9.63
C TYR A 132 -15.30 -6.90 9.03
N GLY A 133 -16.00 -7.80 8.34
CA GLY A 133 -17.29 -7.51 7.74
C GLY A 133 -18.44 -8.09 8.55
N SER A 134 -19.66 -7.78 8.14
CA SER A 134 -20.86 -8.27 8.76
C SER A 134 -21.90 -8.68 7.70
N SER A 135 -22.92 -9.40 8.14
CA SER A 135 -23.96 -9.91 7.25
C SER A 135 -25.02 -8.88 6.84
N THR A 136 -24.94 -7.68 7.35
CA THR A 136 -25.94 -6.64 7.02
C THR A 136 -25.45 -5.69 5.96
#